data_a7ae977118ffadaff5aca81c04696663
#
_entry.id   a7ae977118ffadaff5aca81c04696663
#
_cell.length_a   1.000
_cell.length_b   1.000
_cell.length_c   1.000
_cell.angle_alpha   90.00
_cell.angle_beta   90.00
_cell.angle_gamma   90.00
#
_symmetry.space_group_name_H-M   'P 1'
#
loop_
_entity.id
_entity.type
_entity.pdbx_description
1 polymer ?
#
loop_
_entity_poly.entity_id
_entity_poly.type
_entity_poly.pdbx_seq_one_letter_code
_entity_poly.pdbx_strand_id
1 'polypeptide(L)'
;MKKFLSLLLAVLACLACVSCGSGEENEMFPIKTEMKTDGQLYTGGEVQFPASLWETPASERYEDLDYEDLNIRANFIDSVQNTKVFAFVGIPEGASAENKVPGIVLVHGGDGTAYYEWVDYWVKRGYAAIAMDTEGRMPLITSLMTNNNRTESIKEHGPANTALTDMNLPVEEQWAYHAIASVIVSNSFLRSFECVDTSRIGITGISYGAFLTCQAVAYDDRYVFAAPVYGSLEQKQGQTTFGTLVTGRAGELWDDVGILEGNTTPFLYLNGNKDYWFSVESTTACRESTMYASMSLKYAFVHGQPQGALEVPEVYAFADYFCKGDCGLPVIAEQPTAGNPTAQVRLPKDVSIGEVIGYYTENDVLDMNTEWKSVDGTADGNTCSVQIPEGAKYYYINIVDSRELEISTDVIAM
;
A
#
# COMPACT_ATOMS: atom_id res chain seq x y z
N MET A 1 15.00 -68.41 11.64
CA MET A 1 15.96 -67.38 12.04
C MET A 1 16.38 -66.58 10.81
N LYS A 2 15.76 -65.53 10.53
CA LYS A 2 16.24 -64.44 9.62
C LYS A 2 15.56 -63.13 10.08
N LYS A 3 16.37 -62.20 10.57
CA LYS A 3 15.97 -60.90 11.02
C LYS A 3 15.67 -60.01 9.82
N PHE A 4 14.47 -59.48 9.72
CA PHE A 4 14.16 -58.39 8.80
C PHE A 4 14.45 -57.05 9.52
N LEU A 5 15.37 -56.29 8.96
CA LEU A 5 15.73 -54.96 9.36
C LEU A 5 14.89 -54.02 8.52
N SER A 6 13.91 -53.37 9.15
CA SER A 6 13.13 -52.30 8.49
C SER A 6 13.90 -51.01 8.49
N LEU A 7 14.28 -50.56 7.30
CA LEU A 7 14.94 -49.29 7.09
C LEU A 7 13.83 -48.23 6.94
N LEU A 8 13.70 -47.37 7.97
CA LEU A 8 12.79 -46.19 7.92
C LEU A 8 13.54 -45.10 7.17
N LEU A 9 13.16 -44.83 5.92
CA LEU A 9 13.60 -43.64 5.17
C LEU A 9 12.80 -42.45 5.67
N ALA A 10 13.44 -41.61 6.50
CA ALA A 10 12.96 -40.27 6.76
C ALA A 10 13.31 -39.39 5.56
N VAL A 11 12.29 -39.02 4.77
CA VAL A 11 12.43 -37.98 3.74
C VAL A 11 12.45 -36.65 4.46
N LEU A 12 13.64 -36.11 4.72
CA LEU A 12 13.82 -34.70 5.03
C LEU A 12 13.55 -33.92 3.74
N ALA A 13 12.38 -33.31 3.62
CA ALA A 13 12.16 -32.24 2.67
C ALA A 13 12.95 -31.01 3.17
N CYS A 14 14.18 -30.85 2.71
CA CYS A 14 14.87 -29.57 2.79
C CYS A 14 14.13 -28.59 1.86
N LEU A 15 13.28 -27.74 2.43
CA LEU A 15 12.96 -26.46 1.81
C LEU A 15 14.28 -25.67 1.79
N ALA A 16 14.94 -25.69 0.65
CA ALA A 16 16.00 -24.75 0.36
C ALA A 16 15.33 -23.40 0.15
N CYS A 17 15.29 -22.58 1.22
CA CYS A 17 15.20 -21.15 1.06
C CYS A 17 16.42 -20.74 0.23
N VAL A 18 16.23 -20.49 -1.05
CA VAL A 18 17.24 -19.84 -1.87
C VAL A 18 17.25 -18.37 -1.42
N SER A 19 18.07 -18.07 -0.42
CA SER A 19 18.46 -16.73 -0.06
C SER A 19 19.09 -16.12 -1.31
N CYS A 20 18.46 -15.13 -1.94
CA CYS A 20 19.09 -14.25 -2.91
C CYS A 20 20.28 -13.61 -2.17
N GLY A 21 21.51 -13.95 -2.57
CA GLY A 21 22.70 -13.48 -1.91
C GLY A 21 22.78 -11.94 -1.97
N SER A 22 23.01 -11.32 -0.84
CA SER A 22 23.24 -9.89 -0.67
C SER A 22 24.56 -9.46 -1.32
N GLY A 23 24.48 -9.10 -2.59
CA GLY A 23 25.52 -8.33 -3.28
C GLY A 23 24.85 -7.09 -3.85
N GLU A 24 25.45 -5.92 -3.73
CA GLU A 24 24.94 -4.61 -4.14
C GLU A 24 24.40 -4.53 -5.60
N GLU A 25 24.71 -5.51 -6.45
CA GLU A 25 24.25 -5.58 -7.84
C GLU A 25 22.83 -6.12 -8.04
N ASN A 26 22.16 -6.62 -7.00
CA ASN A 26 20.83 -7.26 -7.09
C ASN A 26 19.72 -6.57 -6.27
N GLU A 27 20.00 -5.45 -5.62
CA GLU A 27 18.97 -4.74 -4.88
C GLU A 27 18.02 -4.01 -5.83
N MET A 28 16.74 -4.40 -5.80
CA MET A 28 15.69 -3.74 -6.61
C MET A 28 15.33 -2.38 -6.01
N PHE A 29 15.26 -2.31 -4.69
CA PHE A 29 15.01 -1.12 -3.91
C PHE A 29 15.98 -1.05 -2.74
N PRO A 30 16.35 0.14 -2.25
CA PRO A 30 17.15 0.28 -1.04
C PRO A 30 16.38 -0.27 0.16
N ILE A 31 17.07 -1.08 0.98
CA ILE A 31 16.51 -1.53 2.26
C ILE A 31 16.72 -0.43 3.28
N LYS A 32 15.65 0.05 3.86
CA LYS A 32 15.67 1.07 4.90
C LYS A 32 16.26 0.52 6.19
N THR A 33 17.40 1.02 6.61
CA THR A 33 18.15 0.54 7.80
C THR A 33 18.05 1.49 8.99
N GLU A 34 17.69 2.74 8.76
CA GLU A 34 17.54 3.77 9.78
C GLU A 34 16.12 4.30 9.75
N MET A 35 15.48 4.40 10.91
CA MET A 35 14.11 4.87 11.07
C MET A 35 14.00 5.79 12.27
N LYS A 36 13.30 6.89 12.14
CA LYS A 36 12.88 7.71 13.27
C LYS A 36 11.69 7.04 13.98
N THR A 37 11.86 6.69 15.24
CA THR A 37 10.87 5.90 15.99
C THR A 37 10.16 6.65 17.12
N ASP A 38 10.54 7.91 17.36
CA ASP A 38 10.17 8.68 18.55
C ASP A 38 9.37 9.95 18.24
N GLY A 39 8.79 10.04 17.07
CA GLY A 39 7.99 11.21 16.70
C GLY A 39 7.84 11.42 15.19
N GLN A 40 7.17 12.50 14.86
CA GLN A 40 6.82 12.87 13.49
C GLN A 40 8.06 13.08 12.61
N LEU A 41 8.04 12.52 11.39
CA LEU A 41 9.10 12.70 10.39
C LEU A 41 8.98 14.06 9.69
N TYR A 42 7.89 14.28 8.94
CA TYR A 42 7.66 15.54 8.24
C TYR A 42 7.20 16.62 9.22
N THR A 43 7.94 17.72 9.30
CA THR A 43 7.70 18.85 10.23
C THR A 43 7.55 20.18 9.52
N GLY A 44 7.57 20.19 8.18
CA GLY A 44 7.56 21.41 7.37
C GLY A 44 6.20 22.11 7.24
N GLY A 45 5.11 21.42 7.62
CA GLY A 45 3.73 21.89 7.49
C GLY A 45 3.08 22.30 8.82
N GLU A 46 1.82 22.73 8.70
CA GLU A 46 0.98 23.11 9.85
C GLU A 46 0.53 21.91 10.68
N VAL A 47 0.40 20.73 10.06
CA VAL A 47 -0.07 19.50 10.71
C VAL A 47 0.98 19.00 11.69
N GLN A 48 0.62 18.92 12.98
CA GLN A 48 1.49 18.42 14.04
C GLN A 48 0.76 17.37 14.88
N PHE A 49 1.38 16.21 15.03
CA PHE A 49 0.86 15.12 15.83
C PHE A 49 1.57 15.03 17.19
N PRO A 50 0.86 14.69 18.28
CA PRO A 50 1.47 14.51 19.59
C PRO A 50 2.40 13.29 19.60
N ALA A 51 3.55 13.41 20.27
CA ALA A 51 4.56 12.33 20.36
C ALA A 51 4.01 11.01 20.93
N SER A 52 2.93 11.07 21.73
CA SER A 52 2.24 9.89 22.26
C SER A 52 1.73 8.91 21.22
N LEU A 53 1.53 9.33 19.95
CA LEU A 53 1.16 8.43 18.87
C LEU A 53 2.26 7.42 18.53
N TRP A 54 3.53 7.70 18.86
CA TRP A 54 4.66 6.79 18.65
C TRP A 54 4.96 5.91 19.85
N GLU A 55 4.24 6.09 20.97
CA GLU A 55 4.31 5.26 22.15
C GLU A 55 3.31 4.10 22.06
N THR A 56 3.44 3.07 22.91
CA THR A 56 2.44 2.01 23.02
C THR A 56 1.14 2.59 23.59
N PRO A 57 0.04 2.58 22.82
CA PRO A 57 -1.21 3.15 23.29
C PRO A 57 -1.90 2.27 24.34
N ALA A 58 -2.73 2.86 25.17
CA ALA A 58 -3.72 2.11 25.93
C ALA A 58 -4.76 1.51 24.97
N SER A 59 -5.28 0.35 25.32
CA SER A 59 -6.27 -0.35 24.50
C SER A 59 -7.21 -1.19 25.36
N GLU A 60 -8.40 -1.41 24.86
CA GLU A 60 -9.43 -2.25 25.46
C GLU A 60 -9.86 -3.31 24.43
N ARG A 61 -9.87 -4.57 24.84
CA ARG A 61 -10.33 -5.67 23.98
C ARG A 61 -11.85 -5.66 23.88
N TYR A 62 -12.36 -5.90 22.67
CA TYR A 62 -13.78 -6.02 22.40
C TYR A 62 -14.13 -7.45 21.97
N GLU A 63 -14.25 -8.35 22.95
CA GLU A 63 -14.37 -9.80 22.73
C GLU A 63 -15.58 -10.22 21.90
N ASP A 64 -16.65 -9.42 21.88
CA ASP A 64 -17.88 -9.69 21.12
C ASP A 64 -17.63 -9.79 19.59
N LEU A 65 -16.52 -9.25 19.08
CA LEU A 65 -16.12 -9.30 17.68
C LEU A 65 -14.80 -10.07 17.44
N ASP A 66 -14.34 -10.85 18.40
CA ASP A 66 -13.18 -11.72 18.19
C ASP A 66 -13.52 -12.87 17.23
N TYR A 67 -12.55 -13.23 16.40
CA TYR A 67 -12.57 -14.42 15.55
C TYR A 67 -11.51 -15.39 16.07
N GLU A 68 -11.85 -16.12 17.13
CA GLU A 68 -10.92 -17.00 17.85
C GLU A 68 -10.30 -18.07 16.94
N ASP A 69 -11.12 -18.69 16.08
CA ASP A 69 -10.67 -19.70 15.10
C ASP A 69 -9.63 -19.17 14.10
N LEU A 70 -9.56 -17.85 13.89
CA LEU A 70 -8.63 -17.16 13.02
C LEU A 70 -7.48 -16.47 13.77
N ASN A 71 -7.49 -16.53 15.12
CA ASN A 71 -6.59 -15.78 15.99
C ASN A 71 -6.61 -14.26 15.68
N ILE A 72 -7.81 -13.71 15.43
CA ILE A 72 -8.04 -12.29 15.19
C ILE A 72 -8.81 -11.70 16.38
N ARG A 73 -8.32 -10.59 16.91
CA ARG A 73 -8.85 -9.91 18.09
C ARG A 73 -9.32 -8.52 17.75
N ALA A 74 -10.49 -8.15 18.24
CA ALA A 74 -11.03 -6.82 18.15
C ALA A 74 -10.60 -5.97 19.35
N ASN A 75 -10.23 -4.71 19.08
CA ASN A 75 -9.72 -3.78 20.10
C ASN A 75 -10.25 -2.37 19.85
N PHE A 76 -10.43 -1.61 20.93
CA PHE A 76 -10.47 -0.15 20.90
C PHE A 76 -9.11 0.38 21.36
N ILE A 77 -8.50 1.24 20.59
CA ILE A 77 -7.17 1.81 20.83
C ILE A 77 -7.33 3.30 21.11
N ASP A 78 -6.73 3.80 22.18
CA ASP A 78 -6.74 5.23 22.50
C ASP A 78 -5.94 6.02 21.46
N SER A 79 -6.51 7.14 21.02
CA SER A 79 -5.95 8.01 20.00
C SER A 79 -5.93 9.48 20.44
N VAL A 80 -5.74 10.40 19.51
CA VAL A 80 -5.69 11.84 19.78
C VAL A 80 -6.99 12.34 20.42
N GLN A 81 -6.91 13.41 21.21
CA GLN A 81 -8.07 14.12 21.79
C GLN A 81 -9.05 13.21 22.57
N ASN A 82 -8.55 12.16 23.20
CA ASN A 82 -9.34 11.14 23.93
C ASN A 82 -10.35 10.40 23.03
N THR A 83 -10.06 10.29 21.73
CA THR A 83 -10.85 9.45 20.83
C THR A 83 -10.35 8.02 20.84
N LYS A 84 -11.17 7.09 20.37
CA LYS A 84 -10.84 5.68 20.22
C LYS A 84 -10.93 5.24 18.76
N VAL A 85 -10.08 4.29 18.41
CA VAL A 85 -10.01 3.65 17.11
C VAL A 85 -10.38 2.19 17.26
N PHE A 86 -11.35 1.72 16.49
CA PHE A 86 -11.63 0.29 16.41
C PHE A 86 -10.63 -0.39 15.47
N ALA A 87 -10.07 -1.53 15.87
CA ALA A 87 -9.14 -2.29 15.03
C ALA A 87 -9.24 -3.80 15.27
N PHE A 88 -9.06 -4.57 14.19
CA PHE A 88 -8.74 -5.99 14.24
C PHE A 88 -7.23 -6.21 14.18
N VAL A 89 -6.73 -7.08 15.04
CA VAL A 89 -5.34 -7.55 15.02
C VAL A 89 -5.32 -9.07 14.90
N GLY A 90 -4.58 -9.56 13.92
CA GLY A 90 -4.34 -10.99 13.71
C GLY A 90 -2.86 -11.33 13.84
N ILE A 91 -2.56 -12.43 14.51
CA ILE A 91 -1.19 -12.93 14.73
C ILE A 91 -1.08 -14.33 14.13
N PRO A 92 -0.07 -14.63 13.30
CA PRO A 92 0.16 -15.97 12.76
C PRO A 92 0.38 -17.01 13.86
N GLU A 93 -0.10 -18.22 13.62
CA GLU A 93 0.16 -19.34 14.51
C GLU A 93 1.66 -19.61 14.66
N GLY A 94 2.13 -19.85 15.87
CA GLY A 94 3.55 -20.10 16.17
C GLY A 94 4.43 -18.83 16.26
N ALA A 95 3.89 -17.63 16.06
CA ALA A 95 4.61 -16.39 16.32
C ALA A 95 4.84 -16.21 17.84
N SER A 96 6.08 -15.86 18.21
CA SER A 96 6.49 -15.64 19.60
C SER A 96 7.61 -14.61 19.69
N ALA A 97 8.04 -14.25 20.88
CA ALA A 97 9.20 -13.37 21.09
C ALA A 97 10.49 -13.94 20.48
N GLU A 98 10.63 -15.27 20.44
CA GLU A 98 11.76 -15.98 19.84
C GLU A 98 11.60 -16.23 18.33
N ASN A 99 10.35 -16.24 17.85
CA ASN A 99 10.00 -16.44 16.44
C ASN A 99 9.14 -15.27 15.95
N LYS A 100 9.78 -14.12 15.79
CA LYS A 100 9.11 -12.89 15.37
C LYS A 100 8.72 -12.93 13.90
N VAL A 101 7.54 -12.40 13.62
CA VAL A 101 6.96 -12.29 12.28
C VAL A 101 6.94 -10.83 11.80
N PRO A 102 6.99 -10.56 10.49
CA PRO A 102 6.80 -9.22 9.96
C PRO A 102 5.38 -8.70 10.23
N GLY A 103 5.22 -7.39 10.16
CA GLY A 103 3.93 -6.73 10.36
C GLY A 103 3.39 -6.05 9.11
N ILE A 104 2.07 -5.86 9.05
CA ILE A 104 1.39 -5.08 8.00
C ILE A 104 0.24 -4.27 8.60
N VAL A 105 0.17 -2.99 8.20
CA VAL A 105 -0.93 -2.07 8.53
C VAL A 105 -1.84 -1.95 7.31
N LEU A 106 -3.15 -2.13 7.51
CA LEU A 106 -4.16 -2.26 6.46
C LEU A 106 -5.20 -1.15 6.57
N VAL A 107 -5.22 -0.22 5.61
CA VAL A 107 -6.05 0.99 5.67
C VAL A 107 -7.20 0.91 4.66
N HIS A 108 -8.44 0.84 5.14
CA HIS A 108 -9.63 0.71 4.29
C HIS A 108 -9.94 1.98 3.50
N GLY A 109 -10.71 1.82 2.41
CA GLY A 109 -11.22 2.92 1.60
C GLY A 109 -12.42 3.62 2.22
N GLY A 110 -12.85 4.69 1.58
CA GLY A 110 -14.05 5.44 1.99
C GLY A 110 -15.29 4.55 2.08
N ASP A 111 -16.15 4.83 3.05
CA ASP A 111 -17.31 4.01 3.41
C ASP A 111 -16.97 2.58 3.88
N GLY A 112 -15.70 2.27 4.09
CA GLY A 112 -15.24 1.01 4.65
C GLY A 112 -15.24 1.00 6.18
N THR A 113 -14.58 0.00 6.73
CA THR A 113 -14.30 -0.18 8.15
C THR A 113 -13.11 -1.12 8.31
N ALA A 114 -12.70 -1.48 9.52
CA ALA A 114 -11.75 -2.57 9.73
C ALA A 114 -12.30 -3.89 9.16
N TYR A 115 -11.52 -4.56 8.31
CA TYR A 115 -11.93 -5.83 7.68
C TYR A 115 -11.12 -7.00 8.24
N TYR A 116 -11.78 -7.92 8.97
CA TYR A 116 -11.11 -9.11 9.49
C TYR A 116 -10.65 -10.05 8.38
N GLU A 117 -11.38 -10.12 7.25
CA GLU A 117 -11.01 -10.93 6.10
C GLU A 117 -9.66 -10.50 5.50
N TRP A 118 -9.38 -9.19 5.50
CA TRP A 118 -8.09 -8.68 5.04
C TRP A 118 -6.96 -9.01 6.01
N VAL A 119 -7.25 -8.91 7.31
CA VAL A 119 -6.33 -9.35 8.37
C VAL A 119 -6.03 -10.85 8.24
N ASP A 120 -7.05 -11.71 8.10
CA ASP A 120 -6.92 -13.15 7.94
C ASP A 120 -6.07 -13.51 6.71
N TYR A 121 -6.28 -12.80 5.61
CA TYR A 121 -5.50 -13.01 4.38
C TYR A 121 -3.99 -12.80 4.61
N TRP A 122 -3.61 -11.71 5.30
CA TRP A 122 -2.21 -11.43 5.62
C TRP A 122 -1.64 -12.33 6.72
N VAL A 123 -2.46 -12.72 7.69
CA VAL A 123 -2.07 -13.71 8.71
C VAL A 123 -1.71 -15.04 8.08
N LYS A 124 -2.50 -15.53 7.11
CA LYS A 124 -2.21 -16.74 6.33
C LYS A 124 -0.94 -16.63 5.49
N ARG A 125 -0.50 -15.43 5.16
CA ARG A 125 0.78 -15.13 4.51
C ARG A 125 1.94 -15.01 5.50
N GLY A 126 1.70 -15.16 6.80
CA GLY A 126 2.72 -15.13 7.85
C GLY A 126 3.05 -13.72 8.37
N TYR A 127 2.17 -12.75 8.19
CA TYR A 127 2.30 -11.41 8.76
C TYR A 127 1.41 -11.23 9.98
N ALA A 128 1.90 -10.58 11.02
CA ALA A 128 1.03 -9.94 12.01
C ALA A 128 0.35 -8.75 11.32
N ALA A 129 -0.97 -8.73 11.34
CA ALA A 129 -1.74 -7.73 10.58
C ALA A 129 -2.67 -6.94 11.48
N ILE A 130 -2.79 -5.63 11.22
CA ILE A 130 -3.76 -4.75 11.86
C ILE A 130 -4.58 -4.02 10.80
N ALA A 131 -5.91 -4.08 10.90
CA ALA A 131 -6.83 -3.25 10.13
C ALA A 131 -7.61 -2.37 11.10
N MET A 132 -7.52 -1.05 10.95
CA MET A 132 -8.25 -0.09 11.78
C MET A 132 -9.38 0.55 11.01
N ASP A 133 -10.36 1.08 11.73
CA ASP A 133 -11.36 1.99 11.19
C ASP A 133 -10.84 3.44 11.23
N THR A 134 -11.07 4.19 10.17
CA THR A 134 -10.63 5.59 10.02
C THR A 134 -11.79 6.58 9.99
N GLU A 135 -13.02 6.11 10.23
CA GLU A 135 -14.25 6.91 10.10
C GLU A 135 -15.14 6.89 11.35
N GLY A 136 -14.60 6.41 12.49
CA GLY A 136 -15.32 6.36 13.75
C GLY A 136 -16.42 5.29 13.79
N ARG A 137 -16.21 4.15 13.15
CA ARG A 137 -17.19 3.07 12.99
C ARG A 137 -16.58 1.73 13.41
N MET A 138 -17.36 0.69 13.40
CA MET A 138 -16.89 -0.69 13.51
C MET A 138 -17.75 -1.60 12.64
N PRO A 139 -17.23 -2.76 12.21
CA PRO A 139 -17.97 -3.70 11.39
C PRO A 139 -19.12 -4.32 12.14
N LEU A 140 -20.18 -4.70 11.41
CA LEU A 140 -21.23 -5.56 11.94
C LEU A 140 -20.75 -7.02 11.97
N ILE A 141 -21.29 -7.85 12.87
CA ILE A 141 -20.89 -9.26 13.02
C ILE A 141 -20.99 -10.05 11.70
N THR A 142 -21.87 -9.66 10.80
CA THR A 142 -22.03 -10.25 9.47
C THR A 142 -21.23 -9.51 8.41
N SER A 143 -20.18 -8.77 8.82
CA SER A 143 -19.41 -7.97 7.89
C SER A 143 -18.72 -8.86 6.86
N LEU A 144 -18.93 -8.52 5.60
CA LEU A 144 -18.11 -8.94 4.50
C LEU A 144 -17.34 -7.71 4.04
N MET A 145 -16.23 -7.88 3.32
CA MET A 145 -15.44 -6.77 2.78
C MET A 145 -16.24 -5.98 1.72
N THR A 146 -17.30 -5.34 2.17
CA THR A 146 -18.20 -4.50 1.37
C THR A 146 -18.46 -3.18 2.09
N ASN A 147 -18.72 -2.13 1.32
CA ASN A 147 -19.09 -0.83 1.86
C ASN A 147 -20.42 -0.91 2.64
N ASN A 148 -20.57 -0.04 3.64
CA ASN A 148 -21.79 0.12 4.44
C ASN A 148 -22.17 -1.06 5.34
N ASN A 149 -21.32 -2.10 5.49
CA ASN A 149 -21.54 -3.18 6.43
C ASN A 149 -20.90 -2.86 7.80
N ARG A 150 -21.31 -1.75 8.39
CA ARG A 150 -20.74 -1.13 9.58
C ARG A 150 -21.78 -0.40 10.40
N THR A 151 -21.45 -0.08 11.64
CA THR A 151 -22.29 0.75 12.52
C THR A 151 -22.39 2.19 11.99
N GLU A 152 -23.36 2.97 12.48
CA GLU A 152 -23.40 4.40 12.21
C GLU A 152 -22.22 5.14 12.86
N SER A 153 -21.94 4.84 14.12
CA SER A 153 -20.78 5.36 14.84
C SER A 153 -20.50 4.53 16.09
N ILE A 154 -19.26 4.63 16.58
CA ILE A 154 -18.88 4.13 17.91
C ILE A 154 -18.86 5.29 18.91
N LYS A 155 -18.90 4.97 20.20
CA LYS A 155 -18.72 5.96 21.26
C LYS A 155 -17.26 6.44 21.28
N GLU A 156 -17.03 7.72 21.56
CA GLU A 156 -15.70 8.32 21.71
C GLU A 156 -14.85 8.28 20.42
N HIS A 157 -15.50 8.29 19.24
CA HIS A 157 -14.81 8.35 17.96
C HIS A 157 -14.37 9.77 17.58
N GLY A 158 -13.43 9.87 16.64
CA GLY A 158 -13.09 11.12 15.96
C GLY A 158 -14.17 11.57 14.96
N PRO A 159 -13.91 12.65 14.20
CA PRO A 159 -14.82 13.10 13.13
C PRO A 159 -15.11 11.99 12.11
N ALA A 160 -16.31 11.97 11.57
CA ALA A 160 -16.64 11.12 10.42
C ALA A 160 -15.95 11.62 9.15
N ASN A 161 -15.81 10.73 8.17
CA ASN A 161 -15.23 11.10 6.88
C ASN A 161 -16.03 12.22 6.21
N THR A 162 -15.36 13.34 5.97
CA THR A 162 -15.91 14.55 5.37
C THR A 162 -15.51 14.72 3.90
N ALA A 163 -14.76 13.78 3.36
CA ALA A 163 -14.15 13.92 2.03
C ALA A 163 -13.38 15.25 1.88
N LEU A 164 -12.64 15.66 2.92
CA LEU A 164 -11.86 16.91 2.98
C LEU A 164 -12.70 18.20 2.81
N THR A 165 -13.96 18.19 3.18
CA THR A 165 -14.84 19.38 3.11
C THR A 165 -14.86 20.19 4.42
N ASP A 166 -14.15 19.76 5.44
CA ASP A 166 -14.07 20.38 6.78
C ASP A 166 -12.88 21.34 6.96
N MET A 167 -12.35 21.86 5.85
CA MET A 167 -11.16 22.73 5.83
C MET A 167 -11.30 24.07 6.55
N ASN A 168 -12.50 24.44 6.95
CA ASN A 168 -12.80 25.61 7.76
C ASN A 168 -12.60 25.37 9.27
N LEU A 169 -12.41 24.11 9.68
CA LEU A 169 -12.13 23.73 11.06
C LEU A 169 -10.62 23.85 11.38
N PRO A 170 -10.23 24.02 12.67
CA PRO A 170 -8.85 23.77 13.09
C PRO A 170 -8.37 22.40 12.59
N VAL A 171 -7.06 22.29 12.28
CA VAL A 171 -6.49 21.06 11.72
C VAL A 171 -6.78 19.85 12.60
N GLU A 172 -6.67 20.02 13.92
CA GLU A 172 -6.87 18.95 14.89
C GLU A 172 -8.35 18.52 15.04
N GLU A 173 -9.29 19.26 14.46
CA GLU A 173 -10.72 18.92 14.42
C GLU A 173 -11.13 18.32 13.07
N GLN A 174 -10.23 18.29 12.08
CA GLN A 174 -10.51 17.75 10.75
C GLN A 174 -10.47 16.22 10.74
N TRP A 175 -11.32 15.60 9.90
CA TRP A 175 -11.35 14.14 9.74
C TRP A 175 -9.98 13.56 9.36
N ALA A 176 -9.28 14.16 8.38
CA ALA A 176 -8.00 13.66 7.91
C ALA A 176 -6.96 13.57 9.02
N TYR A 177 -6.90 14.55 9.93
CA TYR A 177 -6.02 14.54 11.10
C TYR A 177 -6.29 13.31 11.98
N HIS A 178 -7.54 13.05 12.34
CA HIS A 178 -7.91 11.91 13.17
C HIS A 178 -7.68 10.57 12.45
N ALA A 179 -7.97 10.51 11.14
CA ALA A 179 -7.76 9.31 10.33
C ALA A 179 -6.28 8.95 10.23
N ILE A 180 -5.39 9.92 9.98
CA ILE A 180 -3.93 9.72 9.96
C ILE A 180 -3.43 9.33 11.35
N ALA A 181 -3.89 9.98 12.41
CA ALA A 181 -3.56 9.61 13.79
C ALA A 181 -3.97 8.16 14.10
N SER A 182 -5.12 7.72 13.59
CA SER A 182 -5.59 6.33 13.74
C SER A 182 -4.65 5.33 13.08
N VAL A 183 -4.09 5.65 11.91
CA VAL A 183 -3.09 4.81 11.22
C VAL A 183 -1.79 4.75 12.03
N ILE A 184 -1.26 5.91 12.48
CA ILE A 184 -0.01 5.99 13.25
C ILE A 184 -0.12 5.22 14.56
N VAL A 185 -1.20 5.41 15.32
CA VAL A 185 -1.39 4.73 16.61
C VAL A 185 -1.62 3.23 16.44
N SER A 186 -2.25 2.81 15.34
CA SER A 186 -2.41 1.39 15.01
C SER A 186 -1.09 0.70 14.71
N ASN A 187 -0.15 1.39 14.02
CA ASN A 187 1.22 0.92 13.88
C ASN A 187 1.89 0.77 15.26
N SER A 188 1.77 1.76 16.13
CA SER A 188 2.32 1.71 17.49
C SER A 188 1.73 0.55 18.32
N PHE A 189 0.44 0.29 18.17
CA PHE A 189 -0.21 -0.85 18.80
C PHE A 189 0.31 -2.19 18.26
N LEU A 190 0.43 -2.35 16.93
CA LEU A 190 1.00 -3.56 16.31
C LEU A 190 2.45 -3.80 16.78
N ARG A 191 3.24 -2.76 16.90
CA ARG A 191 4.64 -2.81 17.38
C ARG A 191 4.77 -3.22 18.84
N SER A 192 3.72 -3.10 19.64
CA SER A 192 3.74 -3.47 21.06
C SER A 192 3.69 -4.99 21.31
N PHE A 193 3.36 -5.79 20.28
CA PHE A 193 3.36 -7.25 20.40
C PHE A 193 4.79 -7.81 20.32
N GLU A 194 5.21 -8.55 21.33
CA GLU A 194 6.57 -9.12 21.41
C GLU A 194 6.92 -10.02 20.23
N CYS A 195 5.93 -10.66 19.63
CA CYS A 195 6.08 -11.54 18.46
C CYS A 195 6.21 -10.79 17.13
N VAL A 196 6.09 -9.47 17.10
CA VAL A 196 6.23 -8.66 15.87
C VAL A 196 7.67 -8.18 15.73
N ASP A 197 8.24 -8.36 14.55
CA ASP A 197 9.51 -7.75 14.19
C ASP A 197 9.30 -6.30 13.77
N THR A 198 9.58 -5.39 14.66
CA THR A 198 9.38 -3.96 14.47
C THR A 198 10.30 -3.33 13.40
N SER A 199 11.29 -4.06 12.91
CA SER A 199 12.13 -3.64 11.77
C SER A 199 11.57 -4.07 10.41
N ARG A 200 10.44 -4.80 10.38
CA ARG A 200 9.84 -5.35 9.16
C ARG A 200 8.32 -5.14 9.14
N ILE A 201 7.89 -3.88 9.25
CA ILE A 201 6.48 -3.49 9.18
C ILE A 201 6.26 -2.64 7.93
N GLY A 202 5.33 -3.07 7.08
CA GLY A 202 4.86 -2.31 5.93
C GLY A 202 3.43 -1.79 6.10
N ILE A 203 2.99 -1.03 5.12
CA ILE A 203 1.63 -0.48 5.08
C ILE A 203 1.05 -0.57 3.67
N THR A 204 -0.22 -0.92 3.58
CA THR A 204 -1.01 -0.83 2.34
C THR A 204 -2.39 -0.28 2.64
N GLY A 205 -2.95 0.45 1.70
CA GLY A 205 -4.28 1.01 1.82
C GLY A 205 -4.95 1.15 0.47
N ILE A 206 -6.27 1.19 0.47
CA ILE A 206 -7.10 1.22 -0.73
C ILE A 206 -7.96 2.47 -0.79
N SER A 207 -8.07 3.12 -1.95
CA SER A 207 -8.92 4.31 -2.14
C SER A 207 -8.53 5.44 -1.16
N TYR A 208 -9.44 5.98 -0.36
CA TYR A 208 -9.06 6.90 0.73
C TYR A 208 -8.00 6.33 1.67
N GLY A 209 -7.99 5.01 1.89
CA GLY A 209 -6.93 4.36 2.67
C GLY A 209 -5.56 4.43 2.00
N ALA A 210 -5.49 4.49 0.68
CA ALA A 210 -4.24 4.71 -0.03
C ALA A 210 -3.72 6.15 0.16
N PHE A 211 -4.61 7.15 0.08
CA PHE A 211 -4.31 8.52 0.47
C PHE A 211 -3.80 8.58 1.92
N LEU A 212 -4.53 7.97 2.87
CA LEU A 212 -4.09 7.91 4.28
C LEU A 212 -2.77 7.15 4.46
N THR A 213 -2.45 6.18 3.59
CA THR A 213 -1.16 5.50 3.56
C THR A 213 -0.04 6.45 3.20
N CYS A 214 -0.20 7.27 2.14
CA CYS A 214 0.77 8.28 1.74
C CYS A 214 0.98 9.30 2.86
N GLN A 215 -0.10 9.83 3.43
CA GLN A 215 -0.05 10.76 4.55
C GLN A 215 0.64 10.15 5.78
N ALA A 216 0.23 8.96 6.19
CA ALA A 216 0.81 8.31 7.37
C ALA A 216 2.32 8.07 7.23
N VAL A 217 2.80 7.64 6.06
CA VAL A 217 4.23 7.42 5.80
C VAL A 217 5.03 8.73 5.76
N ALA A 218 4.42 9.84 5.36
CA ALA A 218 5.07 11.13 5.44
C ALA A 218 5.34 11.56 6.90
N TYR A 219 4.46 11.19 7.82
CA TYR A 219 4.61 11.54 9.24
C TYR A 219 5.27 10.45 10.08
N ASP A 220 5.15 9.17 9.70
CA ASP A 220 5.64 8.01 10.46
C ASP A 220 6.72 7.25 9.68
N ASP A 221 7.99 7.42 10.07
CA ASP A 221 9.15 6.84 9.42
C ASP A 221 9.36 5.32 9.69
N ARG A 222 8.49 4.70 10.47
CA ARG A 222 8.66 3.33 10.96
C ARG A 222 8.20 2.24 9.99
N TYR A 223 7.85 2.59 8.74
CA TYR A 223 7.49 1.65 7.69
C TYR A 223 8.68 1.35 6.78
N VAL A 224 8.86 0.06 6.44
CA VAL A 224 9.89 -0.40 5.51
C VAL A 224 9.46 -0.34 4.06
N PHE A 225 8.17 -0.27 3.79
CA PHE A 225 7.57 -0.03 2.48
C PHE A 225 6.15 0.52 2.63
N ALA A 226 5.65 1.12 1.56
CA ALA A 226 4.26 1.53 1.41
C ALA A 226 3.71 1.09 0.04
N ALA A 227 2.46 0.61 0.03
CA ALA A 227 1.79 0.18 -1.19
C ALA A 227 0.37 0.77 -1.28
N PRO A 228 0.22 2.06 -1.66
CA PRO A 228 -1.07 2.67 -1.89
C PRO A 228 -1.72 2.11 -3.17
N VAL A 229 -3.00 1.72 -3.08
CA VAL A 229 -3.78 1.15 -4.17
C VAL A 229 -4.91 2.10 -4.53
N TYR A 230 -4.91 2.60 -5.76
CA TYR A 230 -5.86 3.55 -6.39
C TYR A 230 -6.30 4.69 -5.47
N GLY A 231 -5.38 5.45 -4.90
CA GLY A 231 -5.73 6.50 -3.94
C GLY A 231 -4.70 7.60 -3.74
N SER A 232 -3.88 7.91 -4.72
CA SER A 232 -2.94 9.03 -4.64
C SER A 232 -3.65 10.35 -4.94
N LEU A 233 -3.50 11.35 -4.08
CA LEU A 233 -4.08 12.68 -4.25
C LEU A 233 -3.02 13.75 -4.57
N GLU A 234 -3.33 14.60 -5.53
CA GLU A 234 -2.49 15.72 -5.94
C GLU A 234 -3.36 16.92 -6.32
N GLN A 235 -3.02 18.14 -5.81
CA GLN A 235 -3.87 19.33 -5.98
C GLN A 235 -3.97 19.85 -7.42
N LYS A 236 -3.11 19.41 -8.32
CA LYS A 236 -3.13 19.85 -9.73
C LYS A 236 -4.03 18.99 -10.60
N GLN A 237 -4.60 17.92 -10.05
CA GLN A 237 -5.47 17.07 -10.82
C GLN A 237 -6.79 17.69 -11.13
N GLY A 238 -7.14 17.59 -12.39
CA GLY A 238 -8.29 18.29 -12.87
C GLY A 238 -9.56 17.47 -13.05
N GLN A 239 -9.51 16.20 -13.35
CA GLN A 239 -10.62 15.57 -14.09
C GLN A 239 -11.27 14.35 -13.42
N THR A 240 -10.85 13.97 -12.20
CA THR A 240 -11.52 12.92 -11.44
C THR A 240 -12.39 13.47 -10.33
N THR A 241 -13.28 12.63 -9.78
CA THR A 241 -14.19 13.04 -8.72
C THR A 241 -13.46 13.56 -7.48
N PHE A 242 -12.33 12.99 -7.13
CA PHE A 242 -11.54 13.41 -5.96
C PHE A 242 -10.44 14.43 -6.27
N GLY A 243 -10.01 14.57 -7.53
CA GLY A 243 -9.03 15.58 -7.91
C GLY A 243 -9.48 17.01 -7.63
N THR A 244 -10.79 17.27 -7.60
CA THR A 244 -11.35 18.57 -7.25
C THR A 244 -11.40 18.83 -5.74
N LEU A 245 -11.24 17.82 -4.91
CA LEU A 245 -11.31 17.95 -3.43
C LEU A 245 -9.99 18.47 -2.85
N VAL A 246 -8.87 18.15 -3.48
CA VAL A 246 -7.54 18.55 -3.00
C VAL A 246 -7.13 19.89 -3.63
N THR A 247 -7.96 20.92 -3.45
CA THR A 247 -7.71 22.28 -3.94
C THR A 247 -7.72 23.30 -2.81
N GLY A 248 -7.07 24.43 -3.00
CA GLY A 248 -7.02 25.50 -1.99
C GLY A 248 -6.47 24.96 -0.66
N ARG A 249 -7.21 25.17 0.42
CA ARG A 249 -6.76 24.78 1.78
C ARG A 249 -6.55 23.27 1.93
N ALA A 250 -7.37 22.44 1.29
CA ALA A 250 -7.18 20.99 1.32
C ALA A 250 -5.88 20.58 0.62
N GLY A 251 -5.53 21.20 -0.52
CA GLY A 251 -4.27 20.98 -1.19
C GLY A 251 -3.06 21.48 -0.39
N GLU A 252 -3.19 22.60 0.35
CA GLU A 252 -2.11 23.08 1.22
C GLU A 252 -1.80 22.13 2.37
N LEU A 253 -2.79 21.43 2.90
CA LEU A 253 -2.66 20.55 4.07
C LEU A 253 -2.42 19.07 3.70
N TRP A 254 -3.09 18.58 2.65
CA TRP A 254 -3.30 17.15 2.41
C TRP A 254 -2.90 16.69 1.01
N ASP A 255 -2.06 17.44 0.29
CA ASP A 255 -1.48 17.04 -0.99
C ASP A 255 -0.38 16.00 -0.76
N ASP A 256 -0.51 14.81 -1.33
CA ASP A 256 0.47 13.73 -1.18
C ASP A 256 1.83 14.07 -1.80
N VAL A 257 1.84 14.84 -2.90
CA VAL A 257 3.08 15.22 -3.61
C VAL A 257 3.97 16.07 -2.71
N GLY A 258 3.39 17.08 -2.07
CA GLY A 258 4.17 18.04 -1.28
C GLY A 258 4.78 17.44 -0.01
N ILE A 259 4.08 16.51 0.65
CA ILE A 259 4.56 15.93 1.91
C ILE A 259 5.50 14.73 1.72
N LEU A 260 5.50 14.10 0.55
CA LEU A 260 6.35 12.93 0.24
C LEU A 260 7.69 13.34 -0.36
N GLU A 261 7.91 14.62 -0.66
CA GLU A 261 9.17 15.08 -1.21
C GLU A 261 10.35 14.75 -0.27
N GLY A 262 11.30 13.98 -0.76
CA GLY A 262 12.46 13.54 0.01
C GLY A 262 12.19 12.37 0.99
N ASN A 263 10.99 11.81 1.01
CA ASN A 263 10.71 10.59 1.78
C ASN A 263 11.50 9.40 1.22
N THR A 264 12.17 8.65 2.10
CA THR A 264 13.06 7.53 1.74
C THR A 264 12.40 6.15 1.86
N THR A 265 11.16 6.07 2.29
CA THR A 265 10.42 4.81 2.31
C THR A 265 10.13 4.37 0.88
N PRO A 266 10.42 3.11 0.50
CA PRO A 266 10.06 2.59 -0.82
C PRO A 266 8.55 2.49 -1.02
N PHE A 267 8.07 2.91 -2.20
CA PHE A 267 6.65 2.89 -2.57
C PHE A 267 6.38 2.01 -3.79
N LEU A 268 5.24 1.32 -3.78
CA LEU A 268 4.59 0.75 -4.94
C LEU A 268 3.22 1.41 -5.11
N TYR A 269 3.09 2.29 -6.09
CA TYR A 269 1.80 2.87 -6.47
C TYR A 269 1.07 1.91 -7.42
N LEU A 270 -0.12 1.46 -7.08
CA LEU A 270 -0.95 0.62 -7.93
C LEU A 270 -2.26 1.33 -8.25
N ASN A 271 -2.64 1.38 -9.53
CA ASN A 271 -3.90 2.00 -9.95
C ASN A 271 -4.49 1.30 -11.18
N GLY A 272 -5.75 1.57 -11.50
CA GLY A 272 -6.40 1.24 -12.76
C GLY A 272 -6.31 2.39 -13.75
N ASN A 273 -6.03 2.09 -15.01
CA ASN A 273 -5.95 3.13 -16.05
C ASN A 273 -7.30 3.79 -16.40
N LYS A 274 -8.39 3.28 -15.86
CA LYS A 274 -9.77 3.81 -15.98
C LYS A 274 -10.40 4.07 -14.62
N ASP A 275 -9.58 4.35 -13.61
CA ASP A 275 -10.11 4.63 -12.29
C ASP A 275 -10.99 5.89 -12.31
N TYR A 276 -12.22 5.74 -11.79
CA TYR A 276 -13.21 6.81 -11.76
C TYR A 276 -12.89 7.88 -10.70
N TRP A 277 -12.23 7.47 -9.62
CA TRP A 277 -12.04 8.30 -8.44
C TRP A 277 -10.68 8.99 -8.40
N PHE A 278 -9.62 8.27 -8.80
CA PHE A 278 -8.23 8.75 -8.75
C PHE A 278 -7.56 8.62 -10.11
N SER A 279 -6.99 9.70 -10.60
CA SER A 279 -6.43 9.76 -11.95
C SER A 279 -5.08 9.04 -12.06
N VAL A 280 -4.76 8.61 -13.26
CA VAL A 280 -3.43 8.10 -13.60
C VAL A 280 -2.36 9.19 -13.50
N GLU A 281 -2.74 10.45 -13.74
CA GLU A 281 -1.86 11.62 -13.64
C GLU A 281 -1.40 11.84 -12.21
N SER A 282 -2.31 11.70 -11.21
CA SER A 282 -1.90 11.83 -9.81
C SER A 282 -1.05 10.68 -9.34
N THR A 283 -1.37 9.48 -9.79
CA THR A 283 -0.53 8.33 -9.48
C THR A 283 0.88 8.53 -10.03
N THR A 284 1.01 9.03 -11.25
CA THR A 284 2.31 9.39 -11.85
C THR A 284 3.01 10.50 -11.05
N ALA A 285 2.30 11.59 -10.72
CA ALA A 285 2.88 12.71 -9.98
C ALA A 285 3.37 12.30 -8.58
N CYS A 286 2.60 11.49 -7.84
CA CYS A 286 3.01 10.96 -6.54
C CYS A 286 4.21 10.02 -6.69
N ARG A 287 4.24 9.16 -7.71
CA ARG A 287 5.40 8.32 -8.00
C ARG A 287 6.64 9.15 -8.30
N GLU A 288 6.53 10.23 -9.09
CA GLU A 288 7.64 11.14 -9.42
C GLU A 288 8.18 11.90 -8.22
N SER A 289 7.32 12.28 -7.27
CA SER A 289 7.72 13.01 -6.06
C SER A 289 8.39 12.11 -5.01
N THR A 290 8.24 10.80 -5.12
CA THR A 290 8.76 9.85 -4.15
C THR A 290 10.10 9.28 -4.63
N MET A 291 11.12 9.36 -3.77
CA MET A 291 12.51 9.04 -4.13
C MET A 291 12.70 7.59 -4.62
N TYR A 292 12.05 6.64 -3.98
CA TYR A 292 12.15 5.21 -4.28
C TYR A 292 10.77 4.64 -4.58
N ALA A 293 10.29 4.81 -5.80
CA ALA A 293 8.94 4.40 -6.15
C ALA A 293 8.88 3.64 -7.48
N SER A 294 8.05 2.61 -7.50
CA SER A 294 7.56 1.94 -8.69
C SER A 294 6.06 2.13 -8.84
N MET A 295 5.56 1.88 -10.03
CA MET A 295 4.14 1.93 -10.35
C MET A 295 3.69 0.65 -11.05
N SER A 296 2.45 0.23 -10.79
CA SER A 296 1.70 -0.77 -11.57
C SER A 296 0.37 -0.14 -11.98
N LEU A 297 0.23 0.19 -13.25
CA LEU A 297 -0.98 0.80 -13.82
C LEU A 297 -1.73 -0.26 -14.64
N LYS A 298 -2.67 -0.92 -13.98
CA LYS A 298 -3.37 -2.08 -14.55
C LYS A 298 -4.48 -1.68 -15.53
N TYR A 299 -4.58 -2.41 -16.62
CA TYR A 299 -5.66 -2.18 -17.58
C TYR A 299 -7.03 -2.58 -16.99
N ALA A 300 -7.94 -1.60 -16.94
CA ALA A 300 -9.31 -1.77 -16.47
C ALA A 300 -9.44 -2.42 -15.07
N PHE A 301 -8.49 -2.20 -14.19
CA PHE A 301 -8.57 -2.67 -12.80
C PHE A 301 -9.74 -1.99 -12.08
N VAL A 302 -10.59 -2.80 -11.45
CA VAL A 302 -11.84 -2.34 -10.84
C VAL A 302 -11.56 -1.69 -9.49
N HIS A 303 -12.09 -0.48 -9.28
CA HIS A 303 -12.06 0.20 -8.01
C HIS A 303 -13.09 -0.41 -7.04
N GLY A 304 -12.65 -1.29 -6.17
CA GLY A 304 -13.51 -1.98 -5.19
C GLY A 304 -12.72 -2.53 -4.01
N GLN A 305 -13.34 -2.55 -2.82
CA GLN A 305 -12.65 -2.97 -1.58
C GLN A 305 -11.98 -4.35 -1.72
N PRO A 306 -12.68 -5.42 -2.16
CA PRO A 306 -12.05 -6.73 -2.29
C PRO A 306 -10.91 -6.75 -3.33
N GLN A 307 -11.10 -6.08 -4.47
CA GLN A 307 -10.11 -6.07 -5.55
C GLN A 307 -8.80 -5.45 -5.10
N GLY A 308 -8.86 -4.25 -4.54
CA GLY A 308 -7.66 -3.54 -4.08
C GLY A 308 -6.99 -4.18 -2.87
N ALA A 309 -7.74 -4.92 -2.05
CA ALA A 309 -7.20 -5.58 -0.88
C ALA A 309 -6.63 -6.98 -1.18
N LEU A 310 -7.22 -7.73 -2.12
CA LEU A 310 -6.97 -9.17 -2.29
C LEU A 310 -6.44 -9.55 -3.68
N GLU A 311 -6.70 -8.75 -4.72
CA GLU A 311 -6.34 -9.08 -6.11
C GLU A 311 -5.12 -8.25 -6.58
N VAL A 312 -4.10 -8.12 -5.72
CA VAL A 312 -2.93 -7.26 -5.93
C VAL A 312 -1.62 -8.02 -5.68
N PRO A 313 -1.29 -9.00 -6.55
CA PRO A 313 -0.11 -9.85 -6.36
C PRO A 313 1.19 -9.06 -6.32
N GLU A 314 1.28 -7.90 -6.97
CA GLU A 314 2.43 -7.00 -6.92
C GLU A 314 2.66 -6.44 -5.51
N VAL A 315 1.59 -6.10 -4.77
CA VAL A 315 1.68 -5.64 -3.38
C VAL A 315 2.25 -6.74 -2.49
N TYR A 316 1.85 -7.99 -2.72
CA TYR A 316 2.37 -9.13 -1.95
C TYR A 316 3.84 -9.40 -2.25
N ALA A 317 4.23 -9.39 -3.51
CA ALA A 317 5.62 -9.56 -3.91
C ALA A 317 6.52 -8.42 -3.38
N PHE A 318 6.01 -7.19 -3.37
CA PHE A 318 6.69 -6.04 -2.81
C PHE A 318 6.89 -6.16 -1.29
N ALA A 319 5.83 -6.56 -0.58
CA ALA A 319 5.90 -6.82 0.87
C ALA A 319 6.87 -7.95 1.21
N ASP A 320 6.81 -9.07 0.49
CA ASP A 320 7.67 -10.24 0.74
C ASP A 320 9.16 -9.92 0.46
N TYR A 321 9.46 -9.02 -0.50
CA TYR A 321 10.82 -8.51 -0.73
C TYR A 321 11.39 -7.81 0.51
N PHE A 322 10.69 -6.83 1.07
CA PHE A 322 11.17 -6.07 2.23
C PHE A 322 11.12 -6.86 3.54
N CYS A 323 10.14 -7.72 3.70
CA CYS A 323 9.86 -8.37 4.97
C CYS A 323 10.38 -9.80 5.09
N LYS A 324 10.62 -10.50 3.96
CA LYS A 324 11.07 -11.89 3.96
C LYS A 324 12.36 -12.11 3.17
N GLY A 325 12.83 -11.08 2.44
CA GLY A 325 14.02 -11.20 1.58
C GLY A 325 13.75 -11.99 0.29
N ASP A 326 12.50 -12.06 -0.14
CA ASP A 326 12.12 -12.71 -1.39
C ASP A 326 12.51 -11.88 -2.62
N CYS A 327 12.38 -12.46 -3.82
CA CYS A 327 12.60 -11.73 -5.08
C CYS A 327 11.61 -10.57 -5.21
N GLY A 328 12.15 -9.36 -5.39
CA GLY A 328 11.36 -8.15 -5.60
C GLY A 328 10.67 -8.10 -6.96
N LEU A 329 9.99 -6.99 -7.22
CA LEU A 329 9.45 -6.64 -8.54
C LEU A 329 10.57 -6.16 -9.46
N PRO A 330 10.43 -6.26 -10.80
CA PRO A 330 11.23 -5.48 -11.72
C PRO A 330 11.13 -3.98 -11.41
N VAL A 331 12.14 -3.20 -11.80
CA VAL A 331 12.16 -1.75 -11.61
C VAL A 331 12.45 -1.07 -12.92
N ILE A 332 11.70 -0.03 -13.28
CA ILE A 332 12.02 0.82 -14.42
C ILE A 332 13.26 1.65 -14.06
N ALA A 333 14.38 1.33 -14.70
CA ALA A 333 15.65 2.02 -14.49
C ALA A 333 15.74 3.32 -15.29
N GLU A 334 15.18 3.33 -16.50
CA GLU A 334 15.07 4.52 -17.34
C GLU A 334 13.65 4.59 -17.94
N GLN A 335 13.00 5.72 -17.72
CA GLN A 335 11.65 5.98 -18.24
C GLN A 335 11.69 6.26 -19.76
N PRO A 336 10.63 5.89 -20.51
CA PRO A 336 10.49 6.31 -21.90
C PRO A 336 10.24 7.82 -22.00
N THR A 337 10.33 8.34 -23.22
CA THR A 337 10.01 9.76 -23.54
C THR A 337 9.12 9.85 -24.77
N ALA A 338 8.47 11.00 -25.00
CA ALA A 338 7.63 11.23 -26.19
C ALA A 338 8.36 10.87 -27.51
N GLY A 339 9.67 11.10 -27.60
CA GLY A 339 10.48 10.80 -28.79
C GLY A 339 11.12 9.42 -28.80
N ASN A 340 11.08 8.68 -27.69
CA ASN A 340 11.69 7.36 -27.55
C ASN A 340 10.85 6.46 -26.63
N PRO A 341 9.88 5.70 -27.17
CA PRO A 341 9.03 4.82 -26.40
C PRO A 341 9.74 3.51 -25.99
N THR A 342 10.85 3.67 -25.27
CA THR A 342 11.72 2.58 -24.81
C THR A 342 12.06 2.78 -23.34
N ALA A 343 11.85 1.73 -22.53
CA ALA A 343 12.21 1.68 -21.12
C ALA A 343 13.38 0.74 -20.88
N GLN A 344 14.26 1.07 -19.94
CA GLN A 344 15.25 0.14 -19.40
C GLN A 344 14.72 -0.44 -18.08
N VAL A 345 14.83 -1.75 -17.94
CA VAL A 345 14.29 -2.49 -16.78
C VAL A 345 15.43 -3.16 -16.03
N ARG A 346 15.46 -3.02 -14.72
CA ARG A 346 16.29 -3.86 -13.87
C ARG A 346 15.45 -5.03 -13.37
N LEU A 347 15.93 -6.25 -13.59
CA LEU A 347 15.22 -7.48 -13.23
C LEU A 347 15.80 -8.10 -11.96
N PRO A 348 14.98 -8.66 -11.08
CA PRO A 348 15.45 -9.54 -10.02
C PRO A 348 16.18 -10.76 -10.61
N LYS A 349 17.05 -11.37 -9.81
CA LYS A 349 17.75 -12.58 -10.19
C LYS A 349 16.75 -13.69 -10.56
N ASP A 350 17.04 -14.42 -11.64
CA ASP A 350 16.24 -15.53 -12.17
C ASP A 350 14.81 -15.15 -12.63
N VAL A 351 14.56 -13.85 -12.81
CA VAL A 351 13.32 -13.30 -13.40
C VAL A 351 13.62 -12.78 -14.79
N SER A 352 12.73 -13.07 -15.73
CA SER A 352 12.79 -12.57 -17.11
C SER A 352 11.54 -11.76 -17.47
N ILE A 353 11.62 -10.99 -18.55
CA ILE A 353 10.44 -10.33 -19.13
C ILE A 353 9.60 -11.40 -19.81
N GLY A 354 8.32 -11.46 -19.46
CA GLY A 354 7.31 -12.33 -20.08
C GLY A 354 6.58 -11.62 -21.23
N GLU A 355 6.09 -10.39 -20.97
CA GLU A 355 5.32 -9.63 -21.94
C GLU A 355 5.65 -8.13 -21.84
N VAL A 356 5.54 -7.41 -22.95
CA VAL A 356 5.63 -5.94 -23.01
C VAL A 356 4.41 -5.43 -23.77
N ILE A 357 3.64 -4.54 -23.14
CA ILE A 357 2.40 -4.00 -23.71
C ILE A 357 2.48 -2.48 -23.65
N GLY A 358 2.36 -1.80 -24.80
CA GLY A 358 2.12 -0.37 -24.84
C GLY A 358 0.63 -0.06 -24.75
N TYR A 359 0.24 0.82 -23.85
CA TYR A 359 -1.09 1.40 -23.82
C TYR A 359 -1.03 2.84 -24.27
N TYR A 360 -1.89 3.24 -25.19
CA TYR A 360 -1.93 4.61 -25.69
C TYR A 360 -3.38 5.10 -25.85
N THR A 361 -3.55 6.42 -25.87
CA THR A 361 -4.81 7.06 -26.15
C THR A 361 -4.67 8.26 -27.07
N GLU A 362 -5.70 8.54 -27.87
CA GLU A 362 -5.82 9.72 -28.72
C GLU A 362 -6.66 10.83 -28.05
N ASN A 363 -7.14 10.60 -26.83
CA ASN A 363 -7.87 11.59 -26.04
C ASN A 363 -6.93 12.74 -25.65
N ASP A 364 -7.39 13.98 -25.77
CA ASP A 364 -6.63 15.17 -25.37
C ASP A 364 -6.55 15.35 -23.84
N VAL A 365 -7.47 14.71 -23.10
CA VAL A 365 -7.58 14.78 -21.64
C VAL A 365 -7.72 13.36 -21.10
N LEU A 366 -7.04 13.07 -20.00
CA LEU A 366 -7.18 11.82 -19.28
C LEU A 366 -8.32 11.93 -18.26
N ASP A 367 -9.31 11.06 -18.38
CA ASP A 367 -10.42 10.91 -17.45
C ASP A 367 -10.95 9.47 -17.45
N MET A 368 -12.00 9.22 -16.70
CA MET A 368 -12.67 7.91 -16.63
C MET A 368 -13.19 7.37 -17.97
N ASN A 369 -13.41 8.25 -18.96
CA ASN A 369 -13.90 7.90 -20.29
C ASN A 369 -12.77 7.71 -21.30
N THR A 370 -11.52 7.86 -20.86
CA THR A 370 -10.34 7.68 -21.71
C THR A 370 -10.34 6.30 -22.36
N GLU A 371 -10.29 6.29 -23.69
CA GLU A 371 -10.19 5.05 -24.45
C GLU A 371 -8.73 4.65 -24.62
N TRP A 372 -8.28 3.74 -23.79
CA TRP A 372 -6.96 3.13 -23.90
C TRP A 372 -6.97 1.99 -24.92
N LYS A 373 -6.05 2.07 -25.88
CA LYS A 373 -5.77 1.04 -26.89
C LYS A 373 -4.43 0.40 -26.57
N SER A 374 -4.22 -0.85 -26.96
CA SER A 374 -2.96 -1.57 -26.73
C SER A 374 -2.20 -1.84 -28.01
N VAL A 375 -0.90 -1.95 -27.90
CA VAL A 375 0.03 -2.45 -28.92
C VAL A 375 1.02 -3.40 -28.28
N ASP A 376 1.38 -4.45 -28.99
CA ASP A 376 2.39 -5.38 -28.53
C ASP A 376 3.78 -4.69 -28.57
N GLY A 377 4.55 -4.92 -27.52
CA GLY A 377 5.92 -4.46 -27.42
C GLY A 377 6.93 -5.59 -27.65
N THR A 378 8.19 -5.26 -27.55
CA THR A 378 9.31 -6.20 -27.66
C THR A 378 10.30 -5.98 -26.53
N ALA A 379 10.98 -7.06 -26.12
CA ALA A 379 12.10 -6.99 -25.20
C ALA A 379 13.37 -7.48 -25.87
N ASP A 380 14.46 -6.73 -25.72
CA ASP A 380 15.82 -7.14 -26.08
C ASP A 380 16.70 -7.02 -24.83
N GLY A 381 16.96 -8.14 -24.20
CA GLY A 381 17.55 -8.17 -22.86
C GLY A 381 16.64 -7.42 -21.84
N ASN A 382 17.16 -6.36 -21.27
CA ASN A 382 16.46 -5.50 -20.31
C ASN A 382 15.82 -4.26 -20.95
N THR A 383 15.84 -4.14 -22.26
CA THR A 383 15.25 -3.03 -23.01
C THR A 383 13.88 -3.40 -23.52
N CYS A 384 12.85 -2.67 -23.08
CA CYS A 384 11.46 -2.84 -23.50
C CYS A 384 11.04 -1.69 -24.42
N SER A 385 10.50 -2.00 -25.60
CA SER A 385 10.14 -1.01 -26.60
C SER A 385 8.75 -1.26 -27.17
N VAL A 386 8.03 -0.19 -27.49
CA VAL A 386 6.72 -0.23 -28.15
C VAL A 386 6.71 0.70 -29.35
N GLN A 387 5.80 0.43 -30.30
CA GLN A 387 5.58 1.29 -31.46
C GLN A 387 4.28 2.07 -31.23
N ILE A 388 4.41 3.31 -30.75
CA ILE A 388 3.24 4.16 -30.49
C ILE A 388 2.72 4.72 -31.81
N PRO A 389 1.41 4.55 -32.14
CA PRO A 389 0.82 5.06 -33.36
C PRO A 389 0.84 6.60 -33.44
N GLU A 390 0.91 7.11 -34.68
CA GLU A 390 0.74 8.54 -34.94
C GLU A 390 -0.65 9.01 -34.49
N GLY A 391 -0.70 10.16 -33.83
CA GLY A 391 -1.94 10.72 -33.26
C GLY A 391 -2.19 10.36 -31.80
N ALA A 392 -1.39 9.46 -31.20
CA ALA A 392 -1.44 9.23 -29.77
C ALA A 392 -1.09 10.53 -29.00
N LYS A 393 -1.80 10.78 -27.90
CA LYS A 393 -1.60 11.93 -27.01
C LYS A 393 -0.87 11.55 -25.74
N TYR A 394 -1.15 10.34 -25.23
CA TYR A 394 -0.52 9.79 -24.05
C TYR A 394 -0.24 8.31 -24.27
N TYR A 395 0.80 7.81 -23.63
CA TYR A 395 1.07 6.38 -23.57
C TYR A 395 1.80 6.00 -22.28
N TYR A 396 1.78 4.72 -21.95
CA TYR A 396 2.64 4.08 -20.95
C TYR A 396 2.95 2.64 -21.39
N ILE A 397 3.96 2.03 -20.77
CA ILE A 397 4.39 0.66 -21.09
C ILE A 397 4.21 -0.20 -19.85
N ASN A 398 3.48 -1.30 -19.97
CA ASN A 398 3.44 -2.36 -18.99
C ASN A 398 4.48 -3.44 -19.33
N ILE A 399 5.21 -3.85 -18.31
CA ILE A 399 6.17 -4.92 -18.36
C ILE A 399 5.70 -6.00 -17.38
N VAL A 400 5.30 -7.15 -17.92
CA VAL A 400 4.90 -8.33 -17.17
C VAL A 400 6.09 -9.28 -17.10
N ASP A 401 6.46 -9.69 -15.90
CA ASP A 401 7.57 -10.61 -15.71
C ASP A 401 7.16 -12.08 -15.84
N SER A 402 8.12 -12.99 -15.79
CA SER A 402 7.89 -14.44 -15.91
C SER A 402 7.07 -15.05 -14.78
N ARG A 403 6.71 -14.28 -13.76
CA ARG A 403 5.83 -14.64 -12.65
C ARG A 403 4.42 -14.06 -12.79
N GLU A 404 4.14 -13.39 -13.91
CA GLU A 404 2.89 -12.68 -14.19
C GLU A 404 2.70 -11.42 -13.29
N LEU A 405 3.79 -10.85 -12.75
CA LEU A 405 3.77 -9.59 -12.02
C LEU A 405 4.02 -8.41 -12.96
N GLU A 406 3.23 -7.35 -12.79
CA GLU A 406 3.20 -6.21 -13.69
C GLU A 406 3.77 -4.94 -13.04
N ILE A 407 4.68 -4.27 -13.75
CA ILE A 407 5.08 -2.89 -13.45
C ILE A 407 4.83 -2.00 -14.68
N SER A 408 4.71 -0.71 -14.43
CA SER A 408 4.41 0.28 -15.47
C SER A 408 5.44 1.41 -15.49
N THR A 409 5.68 1.95 -16.68
CA THR A 409 6.33 3.26 -16.83
C THR A 409 5.39 4.38 -16.42
N ASP A 410 5.89 5.58 -16.31
CA ASP A 410 5.09 6.79 -16.22
C ASP A 410 4.18 6.94 -17.43
N VAL A 411 3.09 7.71 -17.26
CA VAL A 411 2.24 8.13 -18.36
C VAL A 411 2.89 9.30 -19.06
N ILE A 412 3.29 9.08 -20.31
CA ILE A 412 4.04 10.03 -21.11
C ILE A 412 3.08 10.80 -22.03
N ALA A 413 3.12 12.13 -21.97
CA ALA A 413 2.48 13.00 -22.96
C ALA A 413 3.33 13.06 -24.24
N MET A 414 2.66 12.98 -25.42
CA MET A 414 3.27 12.96 -26.74
C MET A 414 3.45 14.37 -27.32
#